data_c13d8ff6ba2517316a2d74eaef45f1ec
#
_entry.id   c13d8ff6ba2517316a2d74eaef45f1ec
#
_cell.length_a   1.000
_cell.length_b   1.000
_cell.length_c   1.000
_cell.angle_alpha   90.00
_cell.angle_beta   90.00
_cell.angle_gamma   90.00
#
_symmetry.space_group_name_H-M   'P 1'
#
loop_
_entity.id
_entity.type
_entity.pdbx_description
1 polymer ?
#
loop_
_entity_poly.entity_id
_entity_poly.type
_entity_poly.pdbx_seq_one_letter_code
_entity_poly.pdbx_strand_id
1 'polypeptide(L)'
;MRSVDDVLPLTFIVVIFMQTSTICAVATAPGGALGVVRVAGPDALAVTDRVFRARSGRPLAERRSHTLAFGHLVDPADETIVDEVLVSVFRAPHSYTGEEATEISCHGSTYILQRVVQLLLAAGAEPAEPGEFTRRAFLNGKMDLSQAEAVADLIASSTAASHRVAMSQMRGHFSQRLAGLREQLLQLTSLLELELDFSDHEELEFADRRELDAVAAAVERETARLADSFATGNALREGWPVAIVGATNAGKSTLLNALLQDDRAIVSDVHGTTRDVV
;
A
#
# COMPACT_ATOMS: atom_id res chain seq x y z
N MET A 1 -6.22 33.92 -31.88
CA MET A 1 -5.07 33.52 -31.08
C MET A 1 -5.50 33.59 -29.62
N ARG A 2 -5.91 32.47 -29.03
CA ARG A 2 -6.15 32.38 -27.57
C ARG A 2 -4.83 31.98 -26.93
N SER A 3 -4.43 32.76 -25.94
CA SER A 3 -3.19 32.60 -25.19
C SER A 3 -3.14 31.21 -24.52
N VAL A 4 -1.97 30.57 -24.55
CA VAL A 4 -1.69 29.24 -23.98
C VAL A 4 -1.64 29.28 -22.43
N ASP A 5 -1.88 30.45 -21.82
CA ASP A 5 -1.71 30.70 -20.38
C ASP A 5 -2.94 30.38 -19.52
N ASP A 6 -4.07 29.92 -20.12
CA ASP A 6 -5.33 29.68 -19.39
C ASP A 6 -5.52 28.22 -18.92
N VAL A 7 -4.51 27.37 -19.05
CA VAL A 7 -4.56 26.02 -18.48
C VAL A 7 -3.95 26.07 -17.08
N LEU A 8 -4.78 26.35 -16.08
CA LEU A 8 -4.40 26.12 -14.68
C LEU A 8 -3.86 24.69 -14.57
N PRO A 9 -2.61 24.50 -14.11
CA PRO A 9 -2.03 23.15 -14.04
C PRO A 9 -2.92 22.28 -13.14
N LEU A 10 -3.28 21.11 -13.62
CA LEU A 10 -4.07 20.10 -12.90
C LEU A 10 -3.59 19.85 -11.46
N THR A 11 -2.31 20.13 -11.18
CA THR A 11 -1.69 20.11 -9.86
C THR A 11 -2.37 21.07 -8.87
N PHE A 12 -2.86 22.23 -9.31
CA PHE A 12 -3.55 23.21 -8.45
C PHE A 12 -4.95 22.78 -8.07
N ILE A 13 -5.65 22.05 -8.93
CA ILE A 13 -7.01 21.55 -8.67
C ILE A 13 -6.98 20.41 -7.64
N VAL A 14 -5.93 19.57 -7.66
CA VAL A 14 -5.76 18.48 -6.68
C VAL A 14 -5.42 19.01 -5.28
N VAL A 15 -4.68 20.10 -5.15
CA VAL A 15 -4.32 20.71 -3.86
C VAL A 15 -5.52 21.37 -3.16
N ILE A 16 -6.52 21.89 -3.90
CA ILE A 16 -7.71 22.53 -3.31
C ILE A 16 -8.66 21.52 -2.67
N PHE A 17 -8.64 20.25 -3.10
CA PHE A 17 -9.46 19.17 -2.52
C PHE A 17 -8.80 18.37 -1.39
N MET A 18 -7.56 18.66 -1.05
CA MET A 18 -6.87 18.04 0.07
C MET A 18 -7.11 18.81 1.39
N GLN A 19 -8.36 19.03 1.77
CA GLN A 19 -8.69 19.23 3.18
C GLN A 19 -8.50 17.87 3.86
N THR A 20 -7.32 17.68 4.41
CA THR A 20 -6.96 16.41 5.05
C THR A 20 -7.62 16.35 6.42
N SER A 21 -8.79 15.73 6.48
CA SER A 21 -9.40 15.35 7.77
C SER A 21 -8.48 14.38 8.49
N THR A 22 -8.57 14.37 9.81
CA THR A 22 -7.91 13.34 10.61
C THR A 22 -8.75 12.08 10.59
N ILE A 23 -8.18 10.98 10.13
CA ILE A 23 -8.85 9.70 9.96
C ILE A 23 -8.37 8.66 10.97
N CYS A 24 -9.23 7.69 11.29
CA CYS A 24 -8.88 6.55 12.12
C CYS A 24 -9.47 5.25 11.58
N ALA A 25 -8.76 4.15 11.80
CA ALA A 25 -9.26 2.80 11.56
C ALA A 25 -8.50 1.76 12.39
N VAL A 26 -9.13 0.59 12.56
CA VAL A 26 -8.46 -0.60 13.09
C VAL A 26 -7.48 -1.12 12.03
N ALA A 27 -6.22 -1.28 12.40
CA ALA A 27 -5.15 -1.72 11.51
C ALA A 27 -4.84 -3.22 11.60
N THR A 28 -5.38 -3.93 12.60
CA THR A 28 -5.18 -5.37 12.82
C THR A 28 -6.48 -6.14 12.65
N ALA A 29 -6.37 -7.42 12.27
CA ALA A 29 -7.53 -8.31 12.28
C ALA A 29 -8.09 -8.43 13.72
N PRO A 30 -9.42 -8.47 13.91
CA PRO A 30 -10.04 -8.65 15.23
C PRO A 30 -9.78 -10.06 15.77
N GLY A 31 -9.80 -10.20 17.11
CA GLY A 31 -9.69 -11.50 17.79
C GLY A 31 -8.28 -11.94 18.18
N GLY A 32 -7.25 -11.15 17.89
CA GLY A 32 -5.89 -11.35 18.40
C GLY A 32 -5.74 -10.87 19.85
N ALA A 33 -4.61 -11.22 20.50
CA ALA A 33 -4.31 -10.71 21.85
C ALA A 33 -4.08 -9.19 21.88
N LEU A 34 -3.55 -8.65 20.78
CA LEU A 34 -3.28 -7.21 20.61
C LEU A 34 -4.06 -6.68 19.39
N GLY A 35 -4.55 -5.46 19.52
CA GLY A 35 -5.15 -4.69 18.46
C GLY A 35 -4.44 -3.35 18.30
N VAL A 36 -4.39 -2.85 17.07
CA VAL A 36 -3.83 -1.54 16.75
C VAL A 36 -4.88 -0.70 16.04
N VAL A 37 -5.10 0.50 16.55
CA VAL A 37 -5.91 1.52 15.87
C VAL A 37 -4.99 2.64 15.43
N ARG A 38 -5.02 2.95 14.13
CA ARG A 38 -4.21 4.00 13.51
C ARG A 38 -5.03 5.28 13.36
N VAL A 39 -4.40 6.40 13.67
CA VAL A 39 -4.92 7.74 13.45
C VAL A 39 -3.90 8.50 12.59
N ALA A 40 -4.33 9.20 11.54
CA ALA A 40 -3.46 10.02 10.71
C ALA A 40 -4.19 11.28 10.24
N GLY A 41 -3.46 12.37 10.12
CA GLY A 41 -3.96 13.67 9.68
C GLY A 41 -3.46 14.82 10.55
N PRO A 42 -3.84 16.06 10.24
CA PRO A 42 -3.28 17.25 10.89
C PRO A 42 -3.52 17.27 12.41
N ASP A 43 -4.64 16.75 12.88
CA ASP A 43 -5.04 16.76 14.29
C ASP A 43 -4.82 15.41 15.00
N ALA A 44 -4.08 14.46 14.39
CA ALA A 44 -3.95 13.09 14.91
C ALA A 44 -3.49 13.04 16.37
N LEU A 45 -2.51 13.86 16.74
CA LEU A 45 -2.02 13.93 18.11
C LEU A 45 -3.04 14.56 19.05
N ALA A 46 -3.69 15.64 18.65
CA ALA A 46 -4.68 16.34 19.46
C ALA A 46 -5.93 15.49 19.69
N VAL A 47 -6.41 14.80 18.66
CA VAL A 47 -7.54 13.87 18.73
C VAL A 47 -7.21 12.71 19.68
N THR A 48 -6.02 12.15 19.58
CA THR A 48 -5.57 11.05 20.44
C THR A 48 -5.40 11.53 21.90
N ASP A 49 -4.84 12.71 22.13
CA ASP A 49 -4.69 13.29 23.50
C ASP A 49 -6.04 13.52 24.22
N ARG A 50 -7.12 13.75 23.48
CA ARG A 50 -8.47 13.91 24.09
C ARG A 50 -8.94 12.64 24.80
N VAL A 51 -8.55 11.48 24.31
CA VAL A 51 -8.98 10.16 24.81
C VAL A 51 -7.88 9.39 25.53
N PHE A 52 -6.65 9.88 25.53
CA PHE A 52 -5.50 9.23 26.12
C PHE A 52 -4.95 10.02 27.30
N ARG A 53 -4.64 9.33 28.39
CA ARG A 53 -3.98 9.88 29.58
C ARG A 53 -2.63 9.21 29.77
N ALA A 54 -1.57 9.89 29.36
CA ALA A 54 -0.22 9.39 29.53
C ALA A 54 0.13 9.28 31.02
N ARG A 55 0.68 8.14 31.45
CA ARG A 55 1.12 7.93 32.85
C ARG A 55 2.19 8.93 33.30
N SER A 56 2.97 9.45 32.36
CA SER A 56 3.98 10.48 32.61
C SER A 56 3.40 11.88 32.74
N GLY A 57 2.09 12.08 32.52
CA GLY A 57 1.44 13.39 32.46
C GLY A 57 1.83 14.27 31.27
N ARG A 58 2.73 13.81 30.39
CA ARG A 58 3.22 14.58 29.26
C ARG A 58 2.35 14.36 28.04
N PRO A 59 1.80 15.41 27.40
CA PRO A 59 0.99 15.32 26.20
C PRO A 59 1.74 14.68 25.01
N LEU A 60 1.01 14.07 24.08
CA LEU A 60 1.59 13.52 22.83
C LEU A 60 2.17 14.63 21.95
N ALA A 61 1.55 15.80 21.97
CA ALA A 61 2.01 16.99 21.24
C ALA A 61 3.45 17.40 21.57
N GLU A 62 3.94 17.12 22.78
CA GLU A 62 5.30 17.44 23.22
C GLU A 62 6.31 16.31 22.96
N ARG A 63 5.86 15.18 22.42
CA ARG A 63 6.72 14.01 22.20
C ARG A 63 7.40 14.08 20.86
N ARG A 64 8.57 13.49 20.78
CA ARG A 64 9.32 13.34 19.53
C ARG A 64 8.71 12.22 18.69
N SER A 65 8.93 12.29 17.36
CA SER A 65 8.61 11.18 16.46
C SER A 65 9.31 9.88 16.88
N HIS A 66 8.67 8.76 16.58
CA HIS A 66 9.17 7.40 16.88
C HIS A 66 9.38 7.16 18.39
N THR A 67 8.47 7.69 19.22
CA THR A 67 8.47 7.44 20.66
C THR A 67 7.17 6.77 21.10
N LEU A 68 7.25 6.03 22.20
CA LEU A 68 6.11 5.36 22.81
C LEU A 68 5.65 6.09 24.08
N ALA A 69 4.35 6.14 24.28
CA ALA A 69 3.72 6.63 25.49
C ALA A 69 2.86 5.51 26.11
N PHE A 70 3.12 5.15 27.34
CA PHE A 70 2.24 4.26 28.10
C PHE A 70 1.23 5.08 28.88
N GLY A 71 -0.02 4.61 28.94
CA GLY A 71 -1.09 5.26 29.68
C GLY A 71 -2.42 4.55 29.54
N HIS A 72 -3.48 5.27 29.86
CA HIS A 72 -4.85 4.77 29.83
C HIS A 72 -5.63 5.42 28.69
N LEU A 73 -6.41 4.62 28.00
CA LEU A 73 -7.49 5.11 27.16
C LEU A 73 -8.70 5.36 28.04
N VAL A 74 -9.23 6.58 28.03
CA VAL A 74 -10.35 6.98 28.89
C VAL A 74 -11.51 7.52 28.07
N ASP A 75 -12.71 7.31 28.55
CA ASP A 75 -13.89 7.99 28.04
C ASP A 75 -13.95 9.42 28.66
N PRO A 76 -13.88 10.47 27.83
CA PRO A 76 -13.91 11.84 28.35
C PRO A 76 -15.24 12.24 29.05
N ALA A 77 -16.32 11.47 28.81
CA ALA A 77 -17.63 11.79 29.36
C ALA A 77 -17.73 11.48 30.86
N ASP A 78 -17.07 10.43 31.33
CA ASP A 78 -17.18 9.93 32.70
C ASP A 78 -15.81 9.53 33.30
N GLU A 79 -14.71 9.79 32.59
CA GLU A 79 -13.34 9.43 32.97
C GLU A 79 -13.13 7.90 33.19
N THR A 80 -14.02 7.05 32.64
CA THR A 80 -13.91 5.61 32.77
C THR A 80 -12.71 5.11 31.94
N ILE A 81 -11.85 4.30 32.56
CA ILE A 81 -10.73 3.65 31.90
C ILE A 81 -11.27 2.51 31.02
N VAL A 82 -11.01 2.61 29.73
CA VAL A 82 -11.40 1.59 28.73
C VAL A 82 -10.33 0.51 28.63
N ASP A 83 -9.05 0.92 28.58
CA ASP A 83 -7.93 -0.02 28.48
C ASP A 83 -6.60 0.65 28.89
N GLU A 84 -5.60 -0.17 29.21
CA GLU A 84 -4.19 0.25 29.30
C GLU A 84 -3.52 0.08 27.93
N VAL A 85 -2.96 1.16 27.40
CA VAL A 85 -2.50 1.21 26.01
C VAL A 85 -1.10 1.76 25.86
N LEU A 86 -0.45 1.39 24.75
CA LEU A 86 0.74 2.05 24.26
C LEU A 86 0.38 2.89 23.04
N VAL A 87 0.79 4.16 23.03
CA VAL A 87 0.62 5.05 21.89
C VAL A 87 1.96 5.34 21.26
N SER A 88 2.13 4.94 19.98
CA SER A 88 3.27 5.33 19.16
C SER A 88 3.00 6.68 18.53
N VAL A 89 4.00 7.57 18.53
CA VAL A 89 3.91 8.92 17.97
C VAL A 89 4.78 9.02 16.71
N PHE A 90 4.19 9.49 15.63
CA PHE A 90 4.88 9.74 14.36
C PHE A 90 4.61 11.18 13.91
N ARG A 91 5.68 11.95 13.69
CA ARG A 91 5.62 13.33 13.23
C ARG A 91 5.80 13.41 11.72
N ALA A 92 5.06 14.30 11.09
CA ALA A 92 5.30 14.65 9.68
C ALA A 92 6.74 15.12 9.46
N PRO A 93 7.38 14.76 8.35
CA PRO A 93 6.96 13.81 7.30
C PRO A 93 7.32 12.35 7.61
N HIS A 94 7.76 12.03 8.82
CA HIS A 94 8.33 10.73 9.23
C HIS A 94 7.23 9.78 9.77
N SER A 95 6.17 9.58 8.99
CA SER A 95 5.09 8.63 9.22
C SER A 95 4.79 7.82 7.96
N TYR A 96 3.89 6.86 8.04
CA TYR A 96 3.46 6.08 6.88
C TYR A 96 2.76 6.95 5.83
N THR A 97 1.84 7.81 6.25
CA THR A 97 1.12 8.72 5.35
C THR A 97 1.88 9.99 5.01
N GLY A 98 2.98 10.28 5.72
CA GLY A 98 3.67 11.58 5.64
C GLY A 98 3.03 12.68 6.48
N GLU A 99 1.91 12.41 7.15
CA GLU A 99 1.19 13.32 8.04
C GLU A 99 1.57 13.06 9.51
N GLU A 100 1.06 13.89 10.45
CA GLU A 100 1.05 13.54 11.87
C GLU A 100 0.25 12.25 12.05
N ALA A 101 0.75 11.31 12.87
CA ALA A 101 0.06 10.06 13.09
C ALA A 101 0.31 9.48 14.47
N THR A 102 -0.66 8.70 14.95
CA THR A 102 -0.53 7.86 16.14
C THR A 102 -0.98 6.44 15.87
N GLU A 103 -0.39 5.48 16.56
CA GLU A 103 -0.88 4.11 16.61
C GLU A 103 -1.14 3.73 18.07
N ILE A 104 -2.37 3.37 18.36
CA ILE A 104 -2.84 2.98 19.70
C ILE A 104 -2.84 1.46 19.75
N SER A 105 -1.90 0.87 20.48
CA SER A 105 -1.85 -0.57 20.74
C SER A 105 -2.63 -0.87 22.01
N CYS A 106 -3.70 -1.61 21.89
CA CYS A 106 -4.64 -1.99 22.94
C CYS A 106 -4.86 -3.50 22.98
N HIS A 107 -5.64 -4.04 23.91
CA HIS A 107 -6.07 -5.42 23.87
C HIS A 107 -6.98 -5.66 22.65
N GLY A 108 -6.80 -6.80 21.94
CA GLY A 108 -7.45 -7.12 20.67
C GLY A 108 -8.92 -7.57 20.79
N SER A 109 -9.59 -7.27 21.91
CA SER A 109 -11.02 -7.51 22.09
C SER A 109 -11.84 -6.69 21.07
N THR A 110 -12.82 -7.31 20.43
CA THR A 110 -13.74 -6.61 19.51
C THR A 110 -14.41 -5.42 20.20
N TYR A 111 -14.80 -5.56 21.47
CA TYR A 111 -15.39 -4.49 22.25
C TYR A 111 -14.41 -3.30 22.42
N ILE A 112 -13.17 -3.57 22.83
CA ILE A 112 -12.15 -2.53 23.04
C ILE A 112 -11.86 -1.80 21.74
N LEU A 113 -11.61 -2.52 20.65
CA LEU A 113 -11.33 -1.94 19.33
C LEU A 113 -12.48 -1.03 18.85
N GLN A 114 -13.73 -1.49 18.99
CA GLN A 114 -14.90 -0.68 18.64
C GLN A 114 -14.99 0.58 19.53
N ARG A 115 -14.72 0.44 20.84
CA ARG A 115 -14.79 1.57 21.78
C ARG A 115 -13.70 2.59 21.51
N VAL A 116 -12.46 2.17 21.20
CA VAL A 116 -11.36 3.06 20.79
C VAL A 116 -11.77 3.89 19.57
N VAL A 117 -12.28 3.23 18.52
CA VAL A 117 -12.74 3.93 17.31
C VAL A 117 -13.87 4.91 17.63
N GLN A 118 -14.89 4.52 18.40
CA GLN A 118 -15.98 5.41 18.79
C GLN A 118 -15.48 6.66 19.53
N LEU A 119 -14.54 6.49 20.46
CA LEU A 119 -13.96 7.61 21.20
C LEU A 119 -13.17 8.56 20.30
N LEU A 120 -12.40 8.03 19.35
CA LEU A 120 -11.65 8.83 18.37
C LEU A 120 -12.59 9.60 17.43
N LEU A 121 -13.68 8.97 16.99
CA LEU A 121 -14.71 9.64 16.18
C LEU A 121 -15.39 10.77 16.96
N ALA A 122 -15.76 10.52 18.21
CA ALA A 122 -16.32 11.55 19.11
C ALA A 122 -15.30 12.67 19.39
N ALA A 123 -14.01 12.36 19.39
CA ALA A 123 -12.93 13.33 19.55
C ALA A 123 -12.61 14.12 18.26
N GLY A 124 -13.28 13.85 17.14
CA GLY A 124 -13.17 14.61 15.89
C GLY A 124 -12.37 13.95 14.78
N ALA A 125 -12.04 12.65 14.89
CA ALA A 125 -11.57 11.88 13.76
C ALA A 125 -12.74 11.47 12.85
N GLU A 126 -12.44 11.11 11.61
CA GLU A 126 -13.35 10.50 10.65
C GLU A 126 -12.96 9.03 10.41
N PRO A 127 -13.91 8.15 10.05
CA PRO A 127 -13.57 6.79 9.72
C PRO A 127 -12.79 6.77 8.40
N ALA A 128 -11.66 6.07 8.37
CA ALA A 128 -10.89 5.89 7.13
C ALA A 128 -11.62 4.97 6.14
N GLU A 129 -11.58 5.32 4.86
CA GLU A 129 -11.99 4.43 3.78
C GLU A 129 -10.98 3.27 3.59
N PRO A 130 -11.40 2.13 3.01
CA PRO A 130 -10.47 1.07 2.64
C PRO A 130 -9.32 1.60 1.76
N GLY A 131 -8.07 1.34 2.19
CA GLY A 131 -6.87 1.79 1.48
C GLY A 131 -6.52 3.27 1.64
N GLU A 132 -7.27 4.05 2.43
CA GLU A 132 -7.07 5.50 2.53
C GLU A 132 -5.69 5.90 3.07
N PHE A 133 -5.14 5.20 4.04
CA PHE A 133 -3.79 5.49 4.53
C PHE A 133 -2.74 5.35 3.42
N THR A 134 -2.86 4.31 2.58
CA THR A 134 -1.96 4.10 1.45
C THR A 134 -2.19 5.14 0.35
N ARG A 135 -3.44 5.51 0.08
CA ARG A 135 -3.78 6.60 -0.84
C ARG A 135 -3.15 7.92 -0.40
N ARG A 136 -3.23 8.26 0.89
CA ARG A 136 -2.59 9.46 1.44
C ARG A 136 -1.06 9.40 1.36
N ALA A 137 -0.47 8.23 1.64
CA ALA A 137 0.96 8.04 1.48
C ALA A 137 1.43 8.28 0.03
N PHE A 138 0.67 7.79 -0.96
CA PHE A 138 0.93 8.06 -2.37
C PHE A 138 0.79 9.56 -2.70
N LEU A 139 -0.31 10.20 -2.30
CA LEU A 139 -0.54 11.63 -2.56
C LEU A 139 0.51 12.54 -1.90
N ASN A 140 1.03 12.15 -0.76
CA ASN A 140 2.09 12.85 -0.04
C ASN A 140 3.51 12.47 -0.52
N GLY A 141 3.63 11.72 -1.62
CA GLY A 141 4.92 11.38 -2.23
C GLY A 141 5.78 10.40 -1.40
N LYS A 142 5.18 9.66 -0.45
CA LYS A 142 5.89 8.64 0.34
C LYS A 142 6.17 7.37 -0.45
N MET A 143 5.37 7.11 -1.44
CA MET A 143 5.48 5.98 -2.36
C MET A 143 4.88 6.34 -3.70
N ASP A 144 5.26 5.64 -4.75
CA ASP A 144 4.63 5.72 -6.06
C ASP A 144 3.42 4.77 -6.18
N LEU A 145 2.70 4.84 -7.30
CA LEU A 145 1.48 4.04 -7.51
C LEU A 145 1.78 2.53 -7.50
N SER A 146 2.89 2.10 -8.10
CA SER A 146 3.29 0.68 -8.11
C SER A 146 3.59 0.16 -6.71
N GLN A 147 4.23 0.99 -5.88
CA GLN A 147 4.48 0.68 -4.47
C GLN A 147 3.18 0.64 -3.66
N ALA A 148 2.25 1.56 -3.94
CA ALA A 148 0.94 1.58 -3.27
C ALA A 148 0.12 0.31 -3.57
N GLU A 149 0.14 -0.16 -4.81
CA GLU A 149 -0.49 -1.44 -5.20
C GLU A 149 0.21 -2.62 -4.51
N ALA A 150 1.55 -2.61 -4.44
CA ALA A 150 2.31 -3.67 -3.80
C ALA A 150 2.03 -3.83 -2.30
N VAL A 151 1.53 -2.79 -1.60
CA VAL A 151 1.10 -2.92 -0.19
C VAL A 151 -0.03 -3.93 -0.05
N ALA A 152 -1.05 -3.86 -0.90
CA ALA A 152 -2.16 -4.80 -0.88
C ALA A 152 -1.70 -6.23 -1.22
N ASP A 153 -0.85 -6.38 -2.23
CA ASP A 153 -0.28 -7.67 -2.62
C ASP A 153 0.60 -8.28 -1.51
N LEU A 154 1.35 -7.46 -0.81
CA LEU A 154 2.17 -7.89 0.31
C LEU A 154 1.33 -8.44 1.47
N ILE A 155 0.23 -7.76 1.79
CA ILE A 155 -0.71 -8.18 2.84
C ILE A 155 -1.42 -9.48 2.45
N ALA A 156 -1.81 -9.61 1.16
CA ALA A 156 -2.50 -10.80 0.64
C ALA A 156 -1.56 -11.98 0.34
N SER A 157 -0.23 -11.78 0.39
CA SER A 157 0.73 -12.82 0.01
C SER A 157 0.65 -14.03 0.94
N SER A 158 0.39 -15.20 0.38
CA SER A 158 0.30 -16.48 1.10
C SER A 158 1.50 -17.41 0.84
N THR A 159 2.37 -17.06 -0.11
CA THR A 159 3.53 -17.88 -0.50
C THR A 159 4.82 -17.06 -0.48
N ALA A 160 5.97 -17.75 -0.31
CA ALA A 160 7.27 -17.09 -0.42
C ALA A 160 7.53 -16.49 -1.80
N ALA A 161 6.90 -17.01 -2.84
CA ALA A 161 7.02 -16.50 -4.22
C ALA A 161 6.23 -15.19 -4.37
N SER A 162 4.95 -15.15 -3.99
CA SER A 162 4.13 -13.94 -4.03
C SER A 162 4.70 -12.82 -3.14
N HIS A 163 5.16 -13.17 -1.94
CA HIS A 163 5.85 -12.23 -1.04
C HIS A 163 7.10 -11.60 -1.69
N ARG A 164 7.96 -12.39 -2.36
CA ARG A 164 9.15 -11.84 -3.05
C ARG A 164 8.79 -10.87 -4.15
N VAL A 165 7.74 -11.15 -4.94
CA VAL A 165 7.26 -10.26 -6.00
C VAL A 165 6.76 -8.95 -5.40
N ALA A 166 5.86 -9.01 -4.43
CA ALA A 166 5.32 -7.83 -3.75
C ALA A 166 6.41 -6.98 -3.08
N MET A 167 7.37 -7.63 -2.39
CA MET A 167 8.51 -6.92 -1.78
C MET A 167 9.43 -6.26 -2.81
N SER A 168 9.62 -6.87 -3.97
CA SER A 168 10.42 -6.27 -5.06
C SER A 168 9.74 -5.01 -5.61
N GLN A 169 8.42 -5.04 -5.78
CA GLN A 169 7.63 -3.87 -6.18
C GLN A 169 7.64 -2.79 -5.09
N MET A 170 7.42 -3.16 -3.83
CA MET A 170 7.44 -2.25 -2.69
C MET A 170 8.79 -1.51 -2.54
N ARG A 171 9.91 -2.16 -2.91
CA ARG A 171 11.25 -1.54 -2.95
C ARG A 171 11.48 -0.63 -4.17
N GLY A 172 10.48 -0.47 -5.05
CA GLY A 172 10.53 0.42 -6.20
C GLY A 172 11.37 -0.09 -7.38
N HIS A 173 11.73 -1.39 -7.43
CA HIS A 173 12.50 -1.93 -8.53
C HIS A 173 11.78 -1.80 -9.88
N PHE A 174 10.46 -1.97 -9.89
CA PHE A 174 9.65 -1.80 -11.09
C PHE A 174 9.63 -0.33 -11.54
N SER A 175 9.42 0.59 -10.60
CA SER A 175 9.41 2.03 -10.86
C SER A 175 10.75 2.56 -11.36
N GLN A 176 11.86 2.05 -10.82
CA GLN A 176 13.21 2.38 -11.31
C GLN A 176 13.41 1.92 -12.75
N ARG A 177 12.90 0.74 -13.14
CA ARG A 177 12.96 0.24 -14.52
C ARG A 177 12.14 1.12 -15.46
N LEU A 178 10.91 1.50 -15.07
CA LEU A 178 10.09 2.43 -15.85
C LEU A 178 10.74 3.80 -15.98
N ALA A 179 11.37 4.31 -14.92
CA ALA A 179 12.12 5.56 -14.98
C ALA A 179 13.29 5.49 -15.96
N GLY A 180 14.03 4.36 -15.98
CA GLY A 180 15.09 4.12 -16.95
C GLY A 180 14.59 4.10 -18.40
N LEU A 181 13.45 3.44 -18.65
CA LEU A 181 12.82 3.43 -19.99
C LEU A 181 12.34 4.84 -20.38
N ARG A 182 11.74 5.58 -19.45
CA ARG A 182 11.33 6.97 -19.68
C ARG A 182 12.52 7.85 -20.07
N GLU A 183 13.64 7.71 -19.38
CA GLU A 183 14.84 8.49 -19.67
C GLU A 183 15.39 8.19 -21.08
N GLN A 184 15.41 6.90 -21.48
CA GLN A 184 15.80 6.50 -22.83
C GLN A 184 14.85 7.07 -23.89
N LEU A 185 13.53 7.07 -23.65
CA LEU A 185 12.56 7.69 -24.57
C LEU A 185 12.75 9.21 -24.66
N LEU A 186 13.03 9.90 -23.55
CA LEU A 186 13.32 11.34 -23.57
C LEU A 186 14.59 11.64 -24.36
N GLN A 187 15.65 10.83 -24.19
CA GLN A 187 16.86 10.94 -24.97
C GLN A 187 16.56 10.76 -26.47
N LEU A 188 15.78 9.73 -26.84
CA LEU A 188 15.37 9.50 -28.22
C LEU A 188 14.59 10.70 -28.80
N THR A 189 13.64 11.24 -28.03
CA THR A 189 12.84 12.41 -28.44
C THR A 189 13.75 13.63 -28.66
N SER A 190 14.68 13.89 -27.74
CA SER A 190 15.60 15.02 -27.85
C SER A 190 16.52 14.90 -29.07
N LEU A 191 16.99 13.71 -29.39
CA LEU A 191 17.81 13.47 -30.59
C LEU A 191 16.99 13.68 -31.89
N LEU A 192 15.71 13.24 -31.89
CA LEU A 192 14.81 13.47 -33.03
C LEU A 192 14.46 14.95 -33.20
N GLU A 193 14.20 15.69 -32.12
CA GLU A 193 13.96 17.13 -32.15
C GLU A 193 15.16 17.88 -32.69
N LEU A 194 16.37 17.50 -32.24
CA LEU A 194 17.61 18.09 -32.74
C LEU A 194 17.81 17.86 -34.26
N GLU A 195 17.55 16.63 -34.73
CA GLU A 195 17.62 16.29 -36.16
C GLU A 195 16.62 17.11 -36.99
N LEU A 196 15.39 17.30 -36.46
CA LEU A 196 14.36 18.10 -37.14
C LEU A 196 14.70 19.57 -37.20
N ASP A 197 15.18 20.18 -36.11
CA ASP A 197 15.50 21.61 -36.02
C ASP A 197 16.68 22.01 -36.93
N PHE A 198 17.61 21.07 -37.16
CA PHE A 198 18.80 21.29 -37.98
C PHE A 198 18.74 20.59 -39.35
N SER A 199 17.58 20.06 -39.72
CA SER A 199 17.40 19.38 -41.01
C SER A 199 17.68 20.23 -42.24
N ASP A 200 17.68 21.57 -42.16
CA ASP A 200 17.97 22.49 -43.22
C ASP A 200 19.50 22.76 -43.41
N HIS A 201 20.34 22.21 -42.53
CA HIS A 201 21.79 22.31 -42.60
C HIS A 201 22.38 21.01 -43.12
N GLU A 202 22.54 20.88 -44.45
CA GLU A 202 23.01 19.67 -45.18
C GLU A 202 24.39 19.11 -44.75
N GLU A 203 25.15 19.85 -43.94
CA GLU A 203 26.55 19.51 -43.57
C GLU A 203 26.74 18.95 -42.14
N LEU A 204 25.67 18.88 -41.32
CA LEU A 204 25.80 18.48 -39.93
C LEU A 204 24.83 17.34 -39.60
N GLU A 205 25.33 16.12 -39.51
CA GLU A 205 24.64 15.02 -38.86
C GLU A 205 24.73 15.18 -37.35
N PHE A 206 23.66 15.69 -36.71
CA PHE A 206 23.63 15.95 -35.26
C PHE A 206 23.27 14.69 -34.44
N ALA A 207 22.62 13.72 -35.05
CA ALA A 207 22.31 12.44 -34.41
C ALA A 207 22.76 11.28 -35.30
N ASP A 208 23.58 10.38 -34.75
CA ASP A 208 23.88 9.13 -35.41
C ASP A 208 22.62 8.26 -35.46
N ARG A 209 22.04 8.03 -36.64
CA ARG A 209 20.87 7.15 -36.82
C ARG A 209 21.06 5.76 -36.22
N ARG A 210 22.31 5.29 -36.10
CA ARG A 210 22.62 4.03 -35.41
C ARG A 210 22.40 4.13 -33.94
N GLU A 211 22.64 5.29 -33.30
CA GLU A 211 22.36 5.52 -31.88
C GLU A 211 20.84 5.56 -31.64
N LEU A 212 20.08 6.22 -32.53
CA LEU A 212 18.62 6.24 -32.49
C LEU A 212 18.04 4.82 -32.58
N ASP A 213 18.49 4.05 -33.56
CA ASP A 213 18.05 2.66 -33.73
C ASP A 213 18.42 1.79 -32.52
N ALA A 214 19.61 1.98 -31.95
CA ALA A 214 20.07 1.22 -30.79
C ALA A 214 19.22 1.51 -29.55
N VAL A 215 18.89 2.79 -29.29
CA VAL A 215 18.03 3.21 -28.16
C VAL A 215 16.62 2.68 -28.38
N ALA A 216 16.04 2.83 -29.58
CA ALA A 216 14.71 2.33 -29.88
C ALA A 216 14.61 0.80 -29.70
N ALA A 217 15.58 0.05 -30.21
CA ALA A 217 15.65 -1.39 -30.05
C ALA A 217 15.88 -1.83 -28.59
N ALA A 218 16.57 -1.03 -27.77
CA ALA A 218 16.73 -1.31 -26.35
C ALA A 218 15.42 -1.14 -25.59
N VAL A 219 14.67 -0.07 -25.86
CA VAL A 219 13.35 0.19 -25.28
C VAL A 219 12.36 -0.90 -25.69
N GLU A 220 12.32 -1.26 -26.97
CA GLU A 220 11.45 -2.34 -27.48
C GLU A 220 11.73 -3.67 -26.78
N ARG A 221 12.99 -4.10 -26.71
CA ARG A 221 13.37 -5.37 -26.04
C ARG A 221 12.98 -5.39 -24.57
N GLU A 222 13.20 -4.30 -23.83
CA GLU A 222 12.85 -4.25 -22.42
C GLU A 222 11.33 -4.23 -22.20
N THR A 223 10.60 -3.51 -23.03
CA THR A 223 9.13 -3.46 -22.99
C THR A 223 8.52 -4.82 -23.34
N ALA A 224 9.01 -5.49 -24.37
CA ALA A 224 8.59 -6.85 -24.75
C ALA A 224 8.86 -7.83 -23.60
N ARG A 225 10.04 -7.78 -22.98
CA ARG A 225 10.39 -8.63 -21.85
C ARG A 225 9.46 -8.42 -20.65
N LEU A 226 9.06 -7.17 -20.35
CA LEU A 226 8.09 -6.86 -19.30
C LEU A 226 6.72 -7.43 -19.66
N ALA A 227 6.26 -7.26 -20.90
CA ALA A 227 4.99 -7.80 -21.37
C ALA A 227 4.95 -9.34 -21.30
N ASP A 228 5.99 -10.02 -21.75
CA ASP A 228 6.09 -11.48 -21.71
C ASP A 228 6.13 -12.04 -20.30
N SER A 229 6.68 -11.27 -19.35
CA SER A 229 6.73 -11.67 -17.93
C SER A 229 5.38 -11.60 -17.21
N PHE A 230 4.37 -10.95 -17.81
CA PHE A 230 3.07 -10.72 -17.18
C PHE A 230 2.35 -12.01 -16.77
N ALA A 231 2.28 -12.99 -17.66
CA ALA A 231 1.60 -14.26 -17.41
C ALA A 231 2.21 -15.02 -16.22
N THR A 232 3.54 -15.04 -16.14
CA THR A 232 4.27 -15.68 -15.04
C THR A 232 4.09 -14.90 -13.73
N GLY A 233 4.17 -13.55 -13.78
CA GLY A 233 3.96 -12.68 -12.64
C GLY A 233 2.56 -12.82 -12.04
N ASN A 234 1.54 -12.83 -12.90
CA ASN A 234 0.16 -13.00 -12.48
C ASN A 234 -0.09 -14.39 -11.84
N ALA A 235 0.49 -15.44 -12.41
CA ALA A 235 0.42 -16.78 -11.84
C ALA A 235 1.09 -16.88 -10.46
N LEU A 236 2.18 -16.16 -10.24
CA LEU A 236 2.86 -16.09 -8.93
C LEU A 236 2.07 -15.28 -7.89
N ARG A 237 1.30 -14.28 -8.36
CA ARG A 237 0.47 -13.42 -7.51
C ARG A 237 -0.84 -14.09 -7.11
N GLU A 238 -1.59 -14.60 -8.09
CA GLU A 238 -2.97 -15.10 -7.90
C GLU A 238 -3.02 -16.63 -7.77
N GLY A 239 -1.97 -17.32 -8.17
CA GLY A 239 -1.96 -18.77 -8.28
C GLY A 239 -2.60 -19.26 -9.58
N TRP A 240 -2.56 -20.57 -9.79
CA TRP A 240 -3.24 -21.24 -10.89
C TRP A 240 -4.46 -22.00 -10.36
N PRO A 241 -5.66 -21.79 -10.88
CA PRO A 241 -6.79 -22.60 -10.53
C PRO A 241 -6.59 -24.02 -11.05
N VAL A 242 -6.50 -25.00 -10.14
CA VAL A 242 -6.34 -26.41 -10.47
C VAL A 242 -7.56 -27.17 -9.97
N ALA A 243 -8.25 -27.88 -10.86
CA ALA A 243 -9.35 -28.75 -10.50
C ALA A 243 -8.89 -30.23 -10.43
N ILE A 244 -9.05 -30.87 -9.27
CA ILE A 244 -8.83 -32.30 -9.09
C ILE A 244 -10.17 -33.02 -9.31
N VAL A 245 -10.32 -33.68 -10.45
CA VAL A 245 -11.54 -34.38 -10.85
C VAL A 245 -11.33 -35.89 -10.86
N GLY A 246 -12.39 -36.66 -10.53
CA GLY A 246 -12.32 -38.12 -10.54
C GLY A 246 -13.51 -38.72 -9.83
N ALA A 247 -13.68 -40.05 -9.93
CA ALA A 247 -14.75 -40.80 -9.26
C ALA A 247 -14.73 -40.60 -7.72
N THR A 248 -15.82 -40.92 -7.05
CA THR A 248 -15.87 -40.97 -5.59
C THR A 248 -14.84 -41.96 -5.05
N ASN A 249 -14.20 -41.65 -3.94
CA ASN A 249 -13.17 -42.49 -3.29
C ASN A 249 -11.89 -42.75 -4.13
N ALA A 250 -11.64 -41.95 -5.16
CA ALA A 250 -10.43 -42.05 -6.00
C ALA A 250 -9.18 -41.39 -5.35
N GLY A 251 -9.21 -40.99 -4.09
CA GLY A 251 -8.07 -40.41 -3.38
C GLY A 251 -7.85 -38.91 -3.61
N LYS A 252 -8.84 -38.19 -4.16
CA LYS A 252 -8.73 -36.73 -4.44
C LYS A 252 -8.36 -35.90 -3.22
N SER A 253 -9.04 -36.11 -2.09
CA SER A 253 -8.78 -35.41 -0.83
C SER A 253 -7.41 -35.77 -0.25
N THR A 254 -7.00 -37.04 -0.39
CA THR A 254 -5.66 -37.48 0.02
C THR A 254 -4.56 -36.81 -0.81
N LEU A 255 -4.78 -36.75 -2.15
CA LEU A 255 -3.84 -36.05 -3.05
C LEU A 255 -3.76 -34.55 -2.74
N LEU A 256 -4.92 -33.91 -2.50
CA LEU A 256 -4.97 -32.49 -2.14
C LEU A 256 -4.21 -32.23 -0.83
N ASN A 257 -4.47 -33.02 0.22
CA ASN A 257 -3.76 -32.87 1.50
C ASN A 257 -2.25 -33.13 1.36
N ALA A 258 -1.85 -34.10 0.54
CA ALA A 258 -0.44 -34.35 0.26
C ALA A 258 0.25 -33.19 -0.48
N LEU A 259 -0.45 -32.52 -1.42
CA LEU A 259 0.06 -31.36 -2.14
C LEU A 259 0.15 -30.11 -1.24
N LEU A 260 -0.83 -29.92 -0.36
CA LEU A 260 -0.86 -28.79 0.57
C LEU A 260 0.05 -28.99 1.78
N GLN A 261 0.52 -30.21 2.04
CA GLN A 261 1.23 -30.60 3.27
C GLN A 261 0.44 -30.25 4.54
N ASP A 262 -0.91 -30.30 4.46
CA ASP A 262 -1.84 -29.91 5.50
C ASP A 262 -3.14 -30.75 5.39
N ASP A 263 -3.80 -31.03 6.52
CA ASP A 263 -5.06 -31.80 6.57
C ASP A 263 -6.30 -30.90 6.38
N ARG A 264 -6.32 -30.12 5.29
CA ARG A 264 -7.44 -29.19 5.00
C ARG A 264 -8.68 -29.87 4.43
N ALA A 265 -8.51 -30.94 3.67
CA ALA A 265 -9.66 -31.67 3.10
C ALA A 265 -10.05 -32.85 3.99
N ILE A 266 -11.34 -32.97 4.28
CA ILE A 266 -11.88 -34.10 5.06
C ILE A 266 -11.74 -35.37 4.23
N VAL A 267 -10.94 -36.31 4.72
CA VAL A 267 -10.82 -37.67 4.15
C VAL A 267 -11.82 -38.58 4.86
N SER A 268 -12.78 -39.10 4.13
CA SER A 268 -13.81 -40.03 4.65
C SER A 268 -14.14 -41.10 3.62
N ASP A 269 -14.42 -42.30 4.10
CA ASP A 269 -14.88 -43.43 3.27
C ASP A 269 -16.34 -43.30 2.83
N VAL A 270 -17.06 -42.23 3.28
CA VAL A 270 -18.47 -42.00 2.95
C VAL A 270 -18.60 -41.25 1.64
N HIS A 271 -19.46 -41.69 0.73
CA HIS A 271 -19.69 -41.07 -0.58
C HIS A 271 -20.18 -39.62 -0.44
N GLY A 272 -19.54 -38.67 -1.11
CA GLY A 272 -20.01 -37.29 -1.27
C GLY A 272 -19.51 -36.30 -0.22
N THR A 273 -18.44 -36.59 0.51
CA THR A 273 -17.87 -35.73 1.57
C THR A 273 -17.06 -34.54 1.07
N THR A 274 -16.61 -34.51 -0.19
CA THR A 274 -15.78 -33.44 -0.73
C THR A 274 -16.61 -32.53 -1.63
N ARG A 275 -17.06 -31.38 -1.12
CA ARG A 275 -17.74 -30.32 -1.87
C ARG A 275 -17.03 -28.96 -1.72
N ASP A 276 -15.86 -28.90 -1.10
CA ASP A 276 -15.22 -27.65 -0.77
C ASP A 276 -14.27 -27.18 -1.89
N VAL A 277 -14.34 -25.86 -2.16
CA VAL A 277 -13.33 -25.11 -2.89
C VAL A 277 -12.29 -24.70 -1.86
N VAL A 278 -11.06 -25.18 -2.00
CA VAL A 278 -9.94 -24.87 -1.11
C VAL A 278 -9.04 -23.83 -1.75
#